data_7ae65c0eb2229450480c088a972ae270
#
_entry.id   7ae65c0eb2229450480c088a972ae270
#
_cell.length_a   1.000
_cell.length_b   1.000
_cell.length_c   1.000
_cell.angle_alpha   90.00
_cell.angle_beta   90.00
_cell.angle_gamma   90.00
#
_symmetry.space_group_name_H-M   'P 1'
#
loop_
_entity.id
_entity.type
_entity.pdbx_description
1 polymer ?
#
loop_
_entity_poly.entity_id
_entity_poly.type
_entity_poly.pdbx_seq_one_letter_code
_entity_poly.pdbx_strand_id
1 'polypeptide(L)'
;METVDLYEQEPVMLLDKKRSPSIPQPGKETLSSMRERSVVSFFCGCGGLDLGFLGGFSYKGTKVPKLPFKLLAAYDHDDKCVQTYLKNISDHAEVRDLSSYNPIEVPAAEVLIGGFPCQDFATCGPRHGLKSTRGRLYQALIQYMEVHRPLVVIGENVPGLANMKQGDVLNTIKQDIASAGYRVEVWTLFAPDYGVPQRRTRLFIVAVRDDLQGFPVMPKRTHTEEHYRTTRWAIEDLEGISDDSIPNQSQYFRASKAK
;
A
#
# COMPACT_ATOMS: atom_id res chain seq x y z
N MET A 1 -13.28 -25.90 22.87
CA MET A 1 -13.00 -25.00 21.72
C MET A 1 -12.11 -23.93 22.27
N GLU A 2 -10.80 -24.20 22.28
CA GLU A 2 -9.77 -23.31 22.85
C GLU A 2 -9.41 -22.26 21.82
N THR A 3 -9.56 -21.01 22.23
CA THR A 3 -9.03 -19.85 21.47
C THR A 3 -7.54 -19.79 21.66
N VAL A 4 -6.79 -20.02 20.60
CA VAL A 4 -5.32 -19.84 20.57
C VAL A 4 -5.03 -18.35 20.64
N ASP A 5 -4.49 -17.92 21.77
CA ASP A 5 -4.00 -16.55 22.00
C ASP A 5 -2.60 -16.41 21.34
N LEU A 6 -2.52 -15.60 20.30
CA LEU A 6 -1.30 -15.43 19.47
C LEU A 6 -0.38 -14.31 19.99
N TYR A 7 -0.48 -13.92 21.25
CA TYR A 7 0.33 -12.85 21.83
C TYR A 7 1.09 -13.32 23.09
N GLU A 8 2.06 -14.19 22.94
CA GLU A 8 3.06 -14.35 23.99
C GLU A 8 4.08 -13.20 23.94
N GLN A 9 4.21 -12.52 25.07
CA GLN A 9 5.06 -11.34 25.27
C GLN A 9 6.44 -11.75 25.75
N GLU A 10 7.50 -11.25 25.09
CA GLU A 10 8.84 -11.20 25.66
C GLU A 10 9.08 -9.88 26.43
N PRO A 11 9.93 -9.84 27.46
CA PRO A 11 9.97 -8.74 28.44
C PRO A 11 10.59 -7.45 27.88
N VAL A 12 9.92 -6.35 28.20
CA VAL A 12 10.26 -4.98 27.82
C VAL A 12 11.47 -4.46 28.58
N MET A 13 12.51 -4.08 27.87
CA MET A 13 13.61 -3.27 28.37
C MET A 13 13.19 -1.80 28.40
N LEU A 14 13.21 -1.17 29.58
CA LEU A 14 12.85 0.23 29.81
C LEU A 14 13.72 1.18 28.98
N LEU A 15 13.11 1.85 28.01
CA LEU A 15 13.75 2.89 27.21
C LEU A 15 13.29 4.29 27.66
N ASP A 16 14.28 5.18 27.72
CA ASP A 16 14.22 6.56 28.19
C ASP A 16 13.12 7.39 27.48
N LYS A 17 12.26 8.08 28.27
CA LYS A 17 11.04 8.79 27.87
C LYS A 17 11.23 10.03 26.98
N LYS A 18 12.41 10.30 26.42
CA LYS A 18 12.70 11.58 25.75
C LYS A 18 13.09 11.52 24.28
N ARG A 19 13.08 10.36 23.62
CA ARG A 19 13.36 10.29 22.18
C ARG A 19 12.33 9.41 21.49
N SER A 20 11.49 10.02 20.65
CA SER A 20 10.78 9.27 19.61
C SER A 20 11.80 8.44 18.83
N PRO A 21 11.59 7.12 18.62
CA PRO A 21 12.52 6.32 17.84
C PRO A 21 12.61 6.93 16.45
N SER A 22 13.81 7.36 16.06
CA SER A 22 14.09 7.78 14.70
C SER A 22 13.94 6.55 13.81
N ILE A 23 13.13 6.66 12.76
CA ILE A 23 13.11 5.70 11.65
C ILE A 23 14.58 5.50 11.24
N PRO A 24 15.10 4.25 11.17
CA PRO A 24 16.44 4.02 10.65
C PRO A 24 16.48 4.56 9.22
N GLN A 25 17.08 5.73 9.04
CA GLN A 25 17.28 6.30 7.71
C GLN A 25 18.44 5.52 7.10
N PRO A 26 18.29 4.92 5.90
CA PRO A 26 19.45 4.46 5.17
C PRO A 26 20.39 5.66 5.03
N GLY A 27 21.69 5.46 5.30
CA GLY A 27 22.67 6.56 5.27
C GLY A 27 22.55 7.34 3.96
N LYS A 28 22.58 8.68 4.01
CA LYS A 28 22.36 9.55 2.85
C LYS A 28 23.25 9.20 1.66
N GLU A 29 24.46 8.71 1.89
CA GLU A 29 25.38 8.23 0.87
C GLU A 29 24.90 6.98 0.16
N THR A 30 24.18 6.08 0.85
CA THR A 30 23.68 4.84 0.27
C THR A 30 22.52 5.06 -0.69
N LEU A 31 21.62 6.02 -0.42
CA LEU A 31 20.48 6.30 -1.30
C LEU A 31 20.89 7.03 -2.58
N SER A 32 21.87 7.94 -2.51
CA SER A 32 22.33 8.71 -3.67
C SER A 32 23.12 7.86 -4.69
N SER A 33 23.69 6.73 -4.25
CA SER A 33 24.42 5.80 -5.13
C SER A 33 23.55 4.67 -5.68
N MET A 34 22.30 4.53 -5.21
CA MET A 34 21.38 3.50 -5.70
C MET A 34 20.83 3.88 -7.08
N ARG A 35 20.83 2.89 -7.98
CA ARG A 35 20.15 3.04 -9.27
C ARG A 35 18.66 3.25 -9.07
N GLU A 36 18.09 4.24 -9.74
CA GLU A 36 16.65 4.49 -9.75
C GLU A 36 15.92 3.33 -10.44
N ARG A 37 14.84 2.84 -9.81
CA ARG A 37 14.00 1.74 -10.29
C ARG A 37 12.68 2.28 -10.82
N SER A 38 12.28 1.78 -11.98
CA SER A 38 11.00 2.15 -12.57
C SER A 38 9.83 1.44 -11.88
N VAL A 39 8.72 2.16 -11.70
CA VAL A 39 7.50 1.70 -11.04
C VAL A 39 6.29 1.94 -11.94
N VAL A 40 5.40 0.97 -12.00
CA VAL A 40 4.03 1.11 -12.51
C VAL A 40 3.06 0.83 -11.36
N SER A 41 2.02 1.64 -11.26
CA SER A 41 1.01 1.55 -10.20
C SER A 41 -0.37 1.23 -10.77
N PHE A 42 -0.97 0.14 -10.28
CA PHE A 42 -2.32 -0.27 -10.62
C PHE A 42 -3.25 -0.02 -9.44
N PHE A 43 -4.49 0.40 -9.71
CA PHE A 43 -5.46 0.77 -8.67
C PHE A 43 -4.87 1.82 -7.74
N CYS A 44 -4.25 2.84 -8.33
CA CYS A 44 -3.42 3.81 -7.61
C CYS A 44 -4.20 4.70 -6.64
N GLY A 45 -5.52 4.81 -6.82
CA GLY A 45 -6.36 5.70 -6.03
C GLY A 45 -5.81 7.14 -6.04
N CYS A 46 -5.71 7.76 -4.87
CA CYS A 46 -5.12 9.09 -4.72
C CYS A 46 -3.59 9.08 -4.57
N GLY A 47 -2.90 7.95 -4.77
CA GLY A 47 -1.43 7.86 -4.78
C GLY A 47 -0.76 7.64 -3.43
N GLY A 48 -1.49 7.17 -2.42
CA GLY A 48 -0.91 6.98 -1.08
C GLY A 48 0.22 5.95 -1.03
N LEU A 49 0.09 4.83 -1.74
CA LEU A 49 1.13 3.81 -1.85
C LEU A 49 2.31 4.34 -2.67
N ASP A 50 2.02 5.02 -3.77
CA ASP A 50 3.00 5.61 -4.68
C ASP A 50 3.87 6.67 -3.98
N LEU A 51 3.27 7.52 -3.16
CA LEU A 51 3.99 8.49 -2.34
C LEU A 51 4.99 7.81 -1.40
N GLY A 52 4.63 6.64 -0.86
CA GLY A 52 5.52 5.81 -0.04
C GLY A 52 6.75 5.34 -0.81
N PHE A 53 6.61 4.99 -2.10
CA PHE A 53 7.73 4.63 -2.98
C PHE A 53 8.58 5.82 -3.39
N LEU A 54 7.98 6.97 -3.66
CA LEU A 54 8.71 8.16 -4.07
C LEU A 54 9.49 8.80 -2.92
N GLY A 55 8.91 8.83 -1.72
CA GLY A 55 9.44 9.68 -0.64
C GLY A 55 9.44 11.16 -1.04
N GLY A 56 10.42 11.92 -0.54
CA GLY A 56 10.64 13.31 -0.95
C GLY A 56 9.67 14.33 -0.36
N PHE A 57 8.93 13.97 0.68
CA PHE A 57 7.96 14.85 1.33
C PHE A 57 8.32 15.15 2.79
N SER A 58 7.62 16.12 3.37
CA SER A 58 7.75 16.45 4.78
C SER A 58 6.38 16.37 5.47
N TYR A 59 6.37 15.84 6.69
CA TYR A 59 5.18 15.78 7.50
C TYR A 59 5.52 16.12 8.96
N LYS A 60 4.85 17.13 9.53
CA LYS A 60 5.08 17.61 10.91
C LYS A 60 6.56 17.75 11.27
N GLY A 61 7.32 18.43 10.41
CA GLY A 61 8.76 18.66 10.61
C GLY A 61 9.67 17.46 10.31
N THR A 62 9.12 16.29 10.08
CA THR A 62 9.89 15.10 9.67
C THR A 62 10.04 15.09 8.16
N LYS A 63 11.29 15.10 7.67
CA LYS A 63 11.60 14.95 6.25
C LYS A 63 11.76 13.48 5.90
N VAL A 64 10.99 13.02 4.93
CA VAL A 64 11.17 11.71 4.29
C VAL A 64 12.07 11.91 3.07
N PRO A 65 13.21 11.23 2.98
CA PRO A 65 14.11 11.41 1.83
C PRO A 65 13.45 10.92 0.53
N LYS A 66 13.86 11.50 -0.60
CA LYS A 66 13.50 10.94 -1.91
C LYS A 66 14.12 9.55 -2.02
N LEU A 67 13.31 8.57 -2.41
CA LEU A 67 13.74 7.20 -2.63
C LEU A 67 14.10 6.97 -4.11
N PRO A 68 14.94 5.97 -4.43
CA PRO A 68 15.42 5.73 -5.78
C PRO A 68 14.38 5.00 -6.65
N PHE A 69 13.16 5.56 -6.72
CA PHE A 69 12.08 5.07 -7.55
C PHE A 69 11.54 6.17 -8.46
N LYS A 70 11.17 5.78 -9.68
CA LYS A 70 10.54 6.63 -10.68
C LYS A 70 9.23 6.00 -11.16
N LEU A 71 8.11 6.69 -10.96
CA LEU A 71 6.84 6.30 -11.54
C LEU A 71 6.86 6.54 -13.05
N LEU A 72 6.48 5.52 -13.82
CA LEU A 72 6.31 5.60 -15.28
C LEU A 72 4.84 5.79 -15.65
N ALA A 73 3.92 5.16 -14.92
CA ALA A 73 2.49 5.26 -15.12
C ALA A 73 1.73 4.82 -13.86
N ALA A 74 0.55 5.37 -13.66
CA ALA A 74 -0.39 4.99 -12.61
C ALA A 74 -1.80 4.93 -13.20
N TYR A 75 -2.60 3.94 -12.79
CA TYR A 75 -3.93 3.71 -13.35
C TYR A 75 -4.96 3.49 -12.26
N ASP A 76 -6.10 4.15 -12.40
CA ASP A 76 -7.31 3.88 -11.62
C ASP A 76 -8.54 4.08 -12.50
N HIS A 77 -9.65 3.46 -12.14
CA HIS A 77 -10.92 3.63 -12.86
C HIS A 77 -11.69 4.87 -12.41
N ASP A 78 -11.40 5.40 -11.22
CA ASP A 78 -12.08 6.57 -10.63
C ASP A 78 -11.39 7.87 -11.04
N ASP A 79 -12.07 8.66 -11.89
CA ASP A 79 -11.57 9.96 -12.36
C ASP A 79 -11.24 10.92 -11.22
N LYS A 80 -12.02 10.95 -10.12
CA LYS A 80 -11.76 11.85 -8.98
C LYS A 80 -10.48 11.48 -8.25
N CYS A 81 -10.23 10.17 -8.13
CA CYS A 81 -8.96 9.68 -7.58
C CYS A 81 -7.79 10.09 -8.45
N VAL A 82 -7.89 9.88 -9.77
CA VAL A 82 -6.85 10.28 -10.74
C VAL A 82 -6.62 11.79 -10.73
N GLN A 83 -7.67 12.61 -10.69
CA GLN A 83 -7.54 14.07 -10.58
C GLN A 83 -6.79 14.49 -9.29
N THR A 84 -7.07 13.82 -8.18
CA THR A 84 -6.36 14.06 -6.92
C THR A 84 -4.89 13.64 -7.02
N TYR A 85 -4.63 12.50 -7.65
CA TYR A 85 -3.28 11.98 -7.91
C TYR A 85 -2.45 12.96 -8.74
N LEU A 86 -3.00 13.42 -9.89
CA LEU A 86 -2.34 14.37 -10.79
C LEU A 86 -1.97 15.68 -10.11
N LYS A 87 -2.77 16.13 -9.14
CA LYS A 87 -2.48 17.36 -8.39
C LYS A 87 -1.39 17.22 -7.34
N ASN A 88 -1.18 16.02 -6.80
CA ASN A 88 -0.41 15.85 -5.57
C ASN A 88 0.80 14.91 -5.71
N ILE A 89 0.81 14.02 -6.68
CA ILE A 89 1.83 12.96 -6.80
C ILE A 89 2.68 13.13 -8.06
N SER A 90 2.09 12.93 -9.23
CA SER A 90 2.78 13.09 -10.52
C SER A 90 1.78 13.23 -11.67
N ASP A 91 2.25 13.63 -12.84
CA ASP A 91 1.50 13.80 -14.07
C ASP A 91 1.30 12.49 -14.88
N HIS A 92 1.66 11.34 -14.31
CA HIS A 92 1.66 10.04 -15.00
C HIS A 92 0.43 9.17 -14.70
N ALA A 93 -0.63 9.72 -14.08
CA ALA A 93 -1.83 8.97 -13.80
C ALA A 93 -2.88 9.11 -14.92
N GLU A 94 -3.54 8.00 -15.24
CA GLU A 94 -4.59 7.93 -16.25
C GLU A 94 -5.82 7.19 -15.71
N VAL A 95 -7.01 7.62 -16.16
CA VAL A 95 -8.25 6.87 -15.93
C VAL A 95 -8.26 5.66 -16.85
N ARG A 96 -8.22 4.47 -16.26
CA ARG A 96 -8.22 3.21 -17.01
C ARG A 96 -8.92 2.08 -16.24
N ASP A 97 -9.80 1.37 -16.93
CA ASP A 97 -10.39 0.13 -16.42
C ASP A 97 -9.42 -1.03 -16.64
N LEU A 98 -8.83 -1.51 -15.53
CA LEU A 98 -7.88 -2.63 -15.55
C LEU A 98 -8.55 -4.00 -15.66
N SER A 99 -9.89 -4.08 -15.70
CA SER A 99 -10.60 -5.35 -15.93
C SER A 99 -10.49 -5.86 -17.37
N SER A 100 -10.18 -4.97 -18.31
CA SER A 100 -10.15 -5.23 -19.75
C SER A 100 -9.00 -4.52 -20.49
N TYR A 101 -7.93 -4.17 -19.77
CA TYR A 101 -6.78 -3.48 -20.36
C TYR A 101 -5.88 -4.44 -21.18
N ASN A 102 -5.14 -3.86 -22.10
CA ASN A 102 -4.09 -4.57 -22.83
C ASN A 102 -2.74 -4.33 -22.13
N PRO A 103 -2.08 -5.36 -21.54
CA PRO A 103 -0.83 -5.16 -20.82
C PRO A 103 0.32 -4.63 -21.71
N ILE A 104 0.31 -4.88 -23.01
CA ILE A 104 1.34 -4.40 -23.96
C ILE A 104 1.34 -2.86 -24.06
N GLU A 105 0.20 -2.21 -23.82
CA GLU A 105 0.06 -0.73 -23.85
C GLU A 105 0.59 -0.05 -22.60
N VAL A 106 0.87 -0.81 -21.55
CA VAL A 106 1.42 -0.30 -20.30
C VAL A 106 2.95 -0.33 -20.35
N PRO A 107 3.67 0.72 -19.95
CA PRO A 107 5.12 0.71 -19.98
C PRO A 107 5.71 -0.39 -19.11
N ALA A 108 6.77 -1.02 -19.57
CA ALA A 108 7.51 -2.01 -18.80
C ALA A 108 8.24 -1.33 -17.63
N ALA A 109 8.08 -1.88 -16.42
CA ALA A 109 8.73 -1.38 -15.22
C ALA A 109 9.38 -2.50 -14.41
N GLU A 110 10.36 -2.13 -13.59
CA GLU A 110 11.05 -3.07 -12.70
C GLU A 110 10.21 -3.43 -11.46
N VAL A 111 9.30 -2.56 -11.07
CA VAL A 111 8.40 -2.77 -9.92
C VAL A 111 6.96 -2.51 -10.34
N LEU A 112 6.08 -3.44 -9.99
CA LEU A 112 4.63 -3.26 -10.06
C LEU A 112 4.08 -3.12 -8.65
N ILE A 113 3.29 -2.08 -8.41
CA ILE A 113 2.55 -1.91 -7.16
C ILE A 113 1.05 -1.81 -7.43
N GLY A 114 0.20 -2.23 -6.47
CA GLY A 114 -1.22 -2.07 -6.68
C GLY A 114 -2.11 -2.54 -5.54
N GLY A 115 -3.12 -1.74 -5.20
CA GLY A 115 -4.14 -2.07 -4.22
C GLY A 115 -5.42 -2.58 -4.89
N PHE A 116 -5.45 -3.84 -5.33
CA PHE A 116 -6.59 -4.37 -6.07
C PHE A 116 -7.83 -4.55 -5.18
N PRO A 117 -9.05 -4.29 -5.67
CA PRO A 117 -10.27 -4.36 -4.88
C PRO A 117 -10.59 -5.81 -4.47
N CYS A 118 -11.05 -5.95 -3.21
CA CYS A 118 -11.41 -7.23 -2.60
C CYS A 118 -12.92 -7.53 -2.67
N GLN A 119 -13.76 -6.54 -2.95
CA GLN A 119 -15.23 -6.63 -2.80
C GLN A 119 -15.85 -7.71 -3.69
N ASP A 120 -15.22 -8.05 -4.77
CA ASP A 120 -15.74 -8.98 -5.77
C ASP A 120 -15.63 -10.45 -5.39
N PHE A 121 -14.81 -10.78 -4.40
CA PHE A 121 -14.75 -12.13 -3.85
C PHE A 121 -15.88 -12.42 -2.85
N ALA A 122 -16.43 -11.39 -2.19
CA ALA A 122 -17.45 -11.50 -1.16
C ALA A 122 -18.87 -11.69 -1.73
N THR A 123 -19.17 -11.08 -2.88
CA THR A 123 -20.49 -11.12 -3.53
C THR A 123 -20.71 -12.35 -4.42
N CYS A 124 -19.68 -13.13 -4.67
CA CYS A 124 -19.77 -14.37 -5.43
C CYS A 124 -20.28 -15.50 -4.51
N GLY A 125 -21.59 -15.75 -4.53
CA GLY A 125 -22.19 -16.94 -3.95
C GLY A 125 -21.56 -18.24 -4.48
N PRO A 126 -21.89 -19.43 -3.91
CA PRO A 126 -21.18 -20.70 -4.14
C PRO A 126 -21.10 -21.19 -5.59
N ARG A 127 -21.77 -20.53 -6.54
CA ARG A 127 -21.85 -20.94 -7.95
C ARG A 127 -21.10 -20.05 -8.95
N HIS A 128 -20.57 -18.88 -8.56
CA HIS A 128 -19.95 -17.92 -9.50
C HIS A 128 -18.53 -17.49 -9.12
N GLY A 129 -17.92 -18.09 -8.12
CA GLY A 129 -16.57 -17.88 -7.59
C GLY A 129 -15.65 -17.04 -8.51
N LEU A 130 -14.72 -17.66 -9.16
CA LEU A 130 -13.71 -17.03 -10.03
C LEU A 130 -14.23 -16.61 -11.44
N LYS A 131 -15.52 -16.72 -11.73
CA LYS A 131 -16.10 -16.42 -13.08
C LYS A 131 -16.73 -15.04 -13.20
N SER A 132 -16.83 -14.23 -12.12
CA SER A 132 -17.30 -12.85 -12.26
C SER A 132 -16.18 -11.96 -12.82
N THR A 133 -16.53 -11.06 -13.74
CA THR A 133 -15.58 -10.11 -14.37
C THR A 133 -14.85 -9.25 -13.34
N ARG A 134 -15.43 -8.98 -12.19
CA ARG A 134 -14.87 -8.15 -11.12
C ARG A 134 -14.00 -8.95 -10.11
N GLY A 135 -14.30 -10.23 -9.84
CA GLY A 135 -13.49 -11.10 -8.97
C GLY A 135 -12.12 -11.45 -9.55
N ARG A 136 -11.76 -10.85 -10.70
CA ARG A 136 -10.51 -11.09 -11.43
C ARG A 136 -9.58 -9.88 -11.50
N LEU A 137 -9.87 -8.80 -10.77
CA LEU A 137 -9.04 -7.59 -10.91
C LEU A 137 -7.58 -7.81 -10.49
N TYR A 138 -7.29 -8.74 -9.57
CA TYR A 138 -5.91 -9.15 -9.31
C TYR A 138 -5.23 -9.79 -10.55
N GLN A 139 -6.01 -10.34 -11.48
CA GLN A 139 -5.46 -10.90 -12.73
C GLN A 139 -4.83 -9.84 -13.62
N ALA A 140 -5.20 -8.56 -13.44
CA ALA A 140 -4.49 -7.47 -14.09
C ALA A 140 -3.01 -7.45 -13.70
N LEU A 141 -2.70 -7.70 -12.42
CA LEU A 141 -1.31 -7.83 -11.99
C LEU A 141 -0.64 -9.04 -12.64
N ILE A 142 -1.33 -10.19 -12.67
CA ILE A 142 -0.79 -11.43 -13.28
C ILE A 142 -0.49 -11.22 -14.75
N GLN A 143 -1.40 -10.65 -15.52
CA GLN A 143 -1.21 -10.35 -16.95
C GLN A 143 -0.01 -9.43 -17.19
N TYR A 144 0.15 -8.40 -16.36
CA TYR A 144 1.33 -7.54 -16.42
C TYR A 144 2.62 -8.31 -16.09
N MET A 145 2.59 -9.17 -15.07
CA MET A 145 3.73 -10.03 -14.68
C MET A 145 4.16 -10.94 -15.82
N GLU A 146 3.22 -11.57 -16.50
CA GLU A 146 3.47 -12.47 -17.63
C GLU A 146 4.12 -11.76 -18.83
N VAL A 147 3.66 -10.53 -19.12
CA VAL A 147 4.14 -9.77 -20.28
C VAL A 147 5.44 -9.03 -19.99
N HIS A 148 5.53 -8.30 -18.87
CA HIS A 148 6.62 -7.37 -18.60
C HIS A 148 7.67 -7.92 -17.63
N ARG A 149 7.36 -8.99 -16.91
CA ARG A 149 8.28 -9.65 -15.98
C ARG A 149 9.00 -8.71 -15.00
N PRO A 150 8.28 -7.87 -14.23
CA PRO A 150 8.89 -6.99 -13.26
C PRO A 150 9.76 -7.78 -12.25
N LEU A 151 10.73 -7.13 -11.64
CA LEU A 151 11.59 -7.77 -10.64
C LEU A 151 10.82 -8.08 -9.35
N VAL A 152 9.96 -7.13 -8.96
CA VAL A 152 9.17 -7.19 -7.72
C VAL A 152 7.74 -6.73 -8.00
N VAL A 153 6.78 -7.42 -7.38
CA VAL A 153 5.36 -7.01 -7.37
C VAL A 153 4.88 -6.90 -5.94
N ILE A 154 4.16 -5.83 -5.63
CA ILE A 154 3.56 -5.61 -4.30
C ILE A 154 2.07 -5.33 -4.47
N GLY A 155 1.25 -6.29 -4.05
CA GLY A 155 -0.20 -6.16 -3.97
C GLY A 155 -0.65 -5.79 -2.56
N GLU A 156 -1.46 -4.74 -2.40
CA GLU A 156 -2.08 -4.39 -1.11
C GLU A 156 -3.53 -4.87 -1.08
N ASN A 157 -3.97 -5.34 0.09
CA ASN A 157 -5.37 -5.71 0.29
C ASN A 157 -5.77 -5.64 1.78
N VAL A 158 -7.04 -5.88 2.07
CA VAL A 158 -7.56 -5.97 3.44
C VAL A 158 -7.27 -7.34 4.07
N PRO A 159 -7.12 -7.45 5.41
CA PRO A 159 -6.85 -8.72 6.08
C PRO A 159 -7.91 -9.79 5.81
N GLY A 160 -9.16 -9.38 5.55
CA GLY A 160 -10.26 -10.29 5.23
C GLY A 160 -9.98 -11.20 4.03
N LEU A 161 -9.09 -10.80 3.10
CA LEU A 161 -8.68 -11.63 1.97
C LEU A 161 -8.09 -12.97 2.42
N ALA A 162 -7.35 -12.98 3.52
CA ALA A 162 -6.73 -14.21 4.05
C ALA A 162 -7.76 -15.24 4.53
N ASN A 163 -8.94 -14.80 4.95
CA ASN A 163 -9.99 -15.67 5.51
C ASN A 163 -11.12 -15.97 4.51
N MET A 164 -11.10 -15.32 3.34
CA MET A 164 -12.14 -15.53 2.32
C MET A 164 -12.16 -16.98 1.84
N LYS A 165 -13.35 -17.58 1.88
CA LYS A 165 -13.55 -19.00 1.53
C LYS A 165 -12.54 -19.91 2.23
N GLN A 166 -12.36 -19.71 3.54
CA GLN A 166 -11.41 -20.50 4.36
C GLN A 166 -9.94 -20.42 3.87
N GLY A 167 -9.58 -19.32 3.20
CA GLY A 167 -8.23 -19.11 2.68
C GLY A 167 -8.03 -19.48 1.21
N ASP A 168 -9.00 -20.11 0.56
CA ASP A 168 -8.87 -20.56 -0.84
C ASP A 168 -8.57 -19.42 -1.81
N VAL A 169 -9.14 -18.22 -1.58
CA VAL A 169 -8.92 -17.07 -2.44
C VAL A 169 -7.45 -16.65 -2.42
N LEU A 170 -6.87 -16.47 -1.24
CA LEU A 170 -5.47 -16.09 -1.12
C LEU A 170 -4.54 -17.18 -1.67
N ASN A 171 -4.86 -18.45 -1.43
CA ASN A 171 -4.10 -19.58 -1.97
C ASN A 171 -4.14 -19.59 -3.51
N THR A 172 -5.29 -19.31 -4.12
CA THR A 172 -5.41 -19.19 -5.59
C THR A 172 -4.52 -18.06 -6.12
N ILE A 173 -4.58 -16.87 -5.50
CA ILE A 173 -3.73 -15.73 -5.90
C ILE A 173 -2.25 -16.10 -5.80
N LYS A 174 -1.83 -16.76 -4.72
CA LYS A 174 -0.45 -17.23 -4.55
C LYS A 174 -0.03 -18.23 -5.63
N GLN A 175 -0.92 -19.16 -5.99
CA GLN A 175 -0.66 -20.14 -7.05
C GLN A 175 -0.53 -19.48 -8.43
N ASP A 176 -1.39 -18.51 -8.75
CA ASP A 176 -1.32 -17.77 -10.01
C ASP A 176 -0.01 -16.98 -10.11
N ILE A 177 0.39 -16.30 -9.02
CA ILE A 177 1.68 -15.60 -8.92
C ILE A 177 2.86 -16.56 -9.11
N ALA A 178 2.83 -17.74 -8.45
CA ALA A 178 3.87 -18.74 -8.59
C ALA A 178 3.93 -19.31 -10.03
N SER A 179 2.76 -19.52 -10.65
CA SER A 179 2.67 -19.98 -12.05
C SER A 179 3.22 -18.95 -13.04
N ALA A 180 3.18 -17.67 -12.70
CA ALA A 180 3.80 -16.60 -13.49
C ALA A 180 5.34 -16.52 -13.30
N GLY A 181 5.94 -17.38 -12.46
CA GLY A 181 7.38 -17.48 -12.24
C GLY A 181 7.89 -16.52 -11.14
N TYR A 182 7.14 -16.46 -10.01
CA TYR A 182 7.51 -15.62 -8.86
C TYR A 182 7.39 -16.39 -7.55
N ARG A 183 8.33 -16.15 -6.65
CA ARG A 183 8.20 -16.52 -5.24
C ARG A 183 7.33 -15.48 -4.53
N VAL A 184 6.45 -15.89 -3.62
CA VAL A 184 5.48 -15.01 -2.97
C VAL A 184 5.47 -15.20 -1.47
N GLU A 185 5.48 -14.08 -0.75
CA GLU A 185 5.22 -13.99 0.68
C GLU A 185 4.03 -13.08 0.95
N VAL A 186 3.40 -13.27 2.11
CA VAL A 186 2.28 -12.45 2.55
C VAL A 186 2.61 -11.84 3.91
N TRP A 187 2.60 -10.52 3.98
CA TRP A 187 2.87 -9.76 5.19
C TRP A 187 1.60 -9.11 5.70
N THR A 188 1.35 -9.22 6.99
CA THR A 188 0.28 -8.48 7.65
C THR A 188 0.88 -7.36 8.47
N LEU A 189 0.57 -6.11 8.11
CA LEU A 189 1.12 -4.93 8.75
C LEU A 189 0.01 -4.14 9.47
N PHE A 190 0.27 -3.77 10.71
CA PHE A 190 -0.59 -2.91 11.50
C PHE A 190 -0.04 -1.48 11.45
N ALA A 191 -0.77 -0.56 10.86
CA ALA A 191 -0.31 0.78 10.53
C ALA A 191 0.24 1.58 11.74
N PRO A 192 -0.33 1.51 12.97
CA PRO A 192 0.24 2.17 14.13
C PRO A 192 1.67 1.73 14.47
N ASP A 193 2.04 0.45 14.22
CA ASP A 193 3.39 -0.07 14.44
C ASP A 193 4.45 0.69 13.61
N TYR A 194 4.01 1.40 12.59
CA TYR A 194 4.84 2.19 11.67
C TYR A 194 4.61 3.70 11.79
N GLY A 195 3.95 4.14 12.88
CA GLY A 195 3.73 5.54 13.20
C GLY A 195 2.58 6.21 12.45
N VAL A 196 1.69 5.44 11.83
CA VAL A 196 0.46 5.95 11.20
C VAL A 196 -0.61 6.14 12.28
N PRO A 197 -1.22 7.34 12.44
CA PRO A 197 -2.22 7.63 13.46
C PRO A 197 -3.61 7.07 13.11
N GLN A 198 -3.67 5.83 12.68
CA GLN A 198 -4.90 5.14 12.29
C GLN A 198 -4.80 3.65 12.63
N ARG A 199 -5.77 3.11 13.37
CA ARG A 199 -5.88 1.66 13.61
C ARG A 199 -6.33 0.96 12.33
N ARG A 200 -5.36 0.56 11.53
CA ARG A 200 -5.57 -0.04 10.21
C ARG A 200 -4.61 -1.19 9.99
N THR A 201 -5.14 -2.38 9.74
CA THR A 201 -4.35 -3.54 9.32
C THR A 201 -4.46 -3.73 7.81
N ARG A 202 -3.35 -4.08 7.17
CA ARG A 202 -3.31 -4.39 5.74
C ARG A 202 -2.46 -5.62 5.47
N LEU A 203 -2.86 -6.33 4.44
CA LEU A 203 -2.17 -7.47 3.91
C LEU A 203 -1.40 -7.03 2.68
N PHE A 204 -0.11 -7.37 2.63
CA PHE A 204 0.75 -7.14 1.48
C PHE A 204 1.17 -8.48 0.88
N ILE A 205 0.88 -8.67 -0.39
CA ILE A 205 1.36 -9.80 -1.18
C ILE A 205 2.62 -9.32 -1.86
N VAL A 206 3.77 -9.82 -1.44
CA VAL A 206 5.07 -9.46 -1.98
C VAL A 206 5.57 -10.61 -2.84
N ALA A 207 5.81 -10.34 -4.11
CA ALA A 207 6.29 -11.33 -5.06
C ALA A 207 7.62 -10.89 -5.66
N VAL A 208 8.55 -11.82 -5.78
CA VAL A 208 9.88 -11.61 -6.37
C VAL A 208 10.10 -12.65 -7.46
N ARG A 209 10.56 -12.19 -8.62
CA ARG A 209 10.81 -13.06 -9.78
C ARG A 209 11.82 -14.16 -9.43
N ASP A 210 11.56 -15.37 -9.86
CA ASP A 210 12.26 -16.60 -9.43
C ASP A 210 13.75 -16.62 -9.75
N ASP A 211 14.16 -15.93 -10.83
CA ASP A 211 15.56 -15.84 -11.26
C ASP A 211 16.42 -14.91 -10.40
N LEU A 212 15.79 -14.17 -9.47
CA LEU A 212 16.50 -13.27 -8.58
C LEU A 212 16.89 -13.98 -7.28
N GLN A 213 18.04 -13.63 -6.75
CA GLN A 213 18.44 -14.08 -5.42
C GLN A 213 17.87 -13.16 -4.32
N GLY A 214 17.61 -13.74 -3.14
CA GLY A 214 17.09 -13.00 -2.01
C GLY A 214 15.58 -12.76 -2.06
N PHE A 215 15.08 -12.09 -1.03
CA PHE A 215 13.69 -11.66 -0.88
C PHE A 215 13.66 -10.41 -0.01
N PRO A 216 12.75 -9.44 -0.23
CA PRO A 216 12.60 -8.29 0.64
C PRO A 216 12.30 -8.71 2.08
N VAL A 217 12.88 -8.02 3.04
CA VAL A 217 12.65 -8.28 4.46
C VAL A 217 11.45 -7.46 4.91
N MET A 218 10.52 -8.10 5.63
CA MET A 218 9.39 -7.39 6.23
C MET A 218 9.89 -6.22 7.10
N PRO A 219 9.31 -5.02 6.97
CA PRO A 219 9.73 -3.84 7.73
C PRO A 219 9.67 -4.09 9.23
N LYS A 220 10.70 -3.65 9.96
CA LYS A 220 10.69 -3.70 11.43
C LYS A 220 9.71 -2.66 11.96
N ARG A 221 8.96 -3.03 13.01
CA ARG A 221 8.10 -2.09 13.73
C ARG A 221 8.94 -0.94 14.32
N THR A 222 8.44 0.27 14.18
CA THR A 222 9.09 1.50 14.68
C THR A 222 8.40 2.09 15.90
N HIS A 223 7.18 1.66 16.19
CA HIS A 223 6.35 2.14 17.30
C HIS A 223 5.76 0.96 18.08
N THR A 224 5.58 1.15 19.38
CA THR A 224 4.89 0.24 20.28
C THR A 224 3.56 0.86 20.71
N GLU A 225 2.65 0.09 21.30
CA GLU A 225 1.33 0.55 21.70
C GLU A 225 1.37 1.82 22.60
N GLU A 226 2.36 1.89 23.48
CA GLU A 226 2.58 3.06 24.36
C GLU A 226 3.00 4.33 23.61
N HIS A 227 3.52 4.19 22.38
CA HIS A 227 4.06 5.28 21.57
C HIS A 227 3.29 5.48 20.25
N TYR A 228 2.09 4.88 20.14
CA TYR A 228 1.26 5.11 18.95
C TYR A 228 0.84 6.56 18.83
N ARG A 229 0.97 7.08 17.63
CA ARG A 229 0.49 8.42 17.29
C ARG A 229 -1.04 8.44 17.27
N THR A 230 -1.63 9.46 17.87
CA THR A 230 -3.08 9.63 17.93
C THR A 230 -3.59 10.43 16.74
N THR A 231 -4.89 10.34 16.45
CA THR A 231 -5.54 11.21 15.47
C THR A 231 -5.39 12.69 15.86
N ARG A 232 -5.50 13.01 17.16
CA ARG A 232 -5.26 14.38 17.64
C ARG A 232 -3.88 14.87 17.24
N TRP A 233 -2.84 14.10 17.50
CA TRP A 233 -1.48 14.42 17.06
C TRP A 233 -1.39 14.72 15.55
N ALA A 234 -2.18 14.00 14.74
CA ALA A 234 -2.14 14.16 13.27
C ALA A 234 -2.75 15.47 12.78
N ILE A 235 -3.78 15.99 13.48
CA ILE A 235 -4.63 17.11 13.01
C ILE A 235 -4.66 18.31 13.96
N GLU A 236 -3.94 18.30 15.06
CA GLU A 236 -3.96 19.40 16.06
C GLU A 236 -3.50 20.74 15.50
N ASP A 237 -2.63 20.72 14.49
CA ASP A 237 -2.18 21.91 13.76
C ASP A 237 -3.26 22.55 12.89
N LEU A 238 -4.37 21.83 12.67
CA LEU A 238 -5.55 22.34 11.95
C LEU A 238 -6.59 22.94 12.90
N GLU A 239 -6.42 22.79 14.23
CA GLU A 239 -7.32 23.39 15.21
C GLU A 239 -7.21 24.94 15.15
N GLY A 240 -8.35 25.61 14.92
CA GLY A 240 -8.41 27.07 14.87
C GLY A 240 -8.01 27.71 13.52
N ILE A 241 -7.68 26.94 12.51
CA ILE A 241 -7.50 27.47 11.16
C ILE A 241 -8.89 27.78 10.59
N SER A 242 -9.15 29.08 10.32
CA SER A 242 -10.37 29.58 9.67
C SER A 242 -10.05 30.17 8.28
N ASP A 243 -9.20 29.52 7.53
CA ASP A 243 -8.77 30.01 6.23
C ASP A 243 -9.62 29.38 5.12
N ASP A 244 -10.53 30.16 4.53
CA ASP A 244 -11.40 29.75 3.44
C ASP A 244 -10.63 29.38 2.15
N SER A 245 -9.33 29.74 2.07
CA SER A 245 -8.46 29.37 0.94
C SER A 245 -8.08 27.87 0.93
N ILE A 246 -8.23 27.17 2.06
CA ILE A 246 -7.96 25.73 2.12
C ILE A 246 -9.14 24.97 1.53
N PRO A 247 -8.97 24.24 0.42
CA PRO A 247 -10.05 23.47 -0.19
C PRO A 247 -10.70 22.47 0.78
N ASN A 248 -12.04 22.42 0.82
CA ASN A 248 -12.86 21.52 1.63
C ASN A 248 -12.90 21.80 3.15
N GLN A 249 -12.32 22.87 3.64
CA GLN A 249 -12.40 23.25 5.04
C GLN A 249 -13.85 23.44 5.52
N SER A 250 -14.72 24.03 4.68
CA SER A 250 -16.15 24.23 4.97
C SER A 250 -16.92 22.92 5.20
N GLN A 251 -16.50 21.81 4.60
CA GLN A 251 -17.11 20.48 4.81
C GLN A 251 -16.73 19.89 6.15
N TYR A 252 -15.52 20.12 6.61
CA TYR A 252 -15.04 19.66 7.91
C TYR A 252 -15.80 20.33 9.07
N PHE A 253 -16.05 21.64 8.98
CA PHE A 253 -16.83 22.38 9.99
C PHE A 253 -18.33 22.07 9.96
N ARG A 254 -18.90 21.70 8.83
CA ARG A 254 -20.32 21.30 8.77
C ARG A 254 -20.61 19.96 9.48
N ALA A 255 -19.69 19.01 9.41
CA ALA A 255 -19.84 17.71 10.08
C ALA A 255 -19.83 17.84 11.62
N SER A 256 -19.12 18.84 12.18
CA SER A 256 -19.07 19.08 13.64
C SER A 256 -20.32 19.76 14.20
N LYS A 257 -21.16 20.37 13.35
CA LYS A 257 -22.42 21.05 13.73
C LYS A 257 -23.66 20.17 13.60
N ALA A 258 -23.53 18.99 13.03
CA ALA A 258 -24.59 17.99 12.90
C ALA A 258 -24.58 17.04 14.11
N LYS A 259 -24.83 17.61 15.31
CA LYS A 259 -25.21 16.85 16.52
C LYS A 259 -26.64 17.16 16.88
#